data_05a7863a727a74a9e91f8524a2eea54a
#
_entry.id   05a7863a727a74a9e91f8524a2eea54a
#
_cell.length_a   1.000
_cell.length_b   1.000
_cell.length_c   1.000
_cell.angle_alpha   90.00
_cell.angle_beta   90.00
_cell.angle_gamma   90.00
#
_symmetry.space_group_name_H-M   'P 1'
#
loop_
_entity.id
_entity.type
_entity.pdbx_description
1 polymer ?
#
loop_
_entity_poly.entity_id
_entity_poly.type
_entity_poly.pdbx_seq_one_letter_code
_entity_poly.pdbx_strand_id
1 'polypeptide(L)'
;PIDSILFGRGELLLHDEVADYAIPGIELVSILGTGIRFLDPLEIYAPKRGAKVNMANPAASFNSANLFSSGLVFAVNQQKYDASYILTSLQFARKLFQYDTEVSSVELKLKSDVNIGSVKKKIQAILGDGFRVQDRYEQQVDTFRIMEIEKLISYLFLTFILMIACFNAVSYTHLR
;
A
#
# COMPACT_ATOMS: atom_id res chain seq x y z
N PRO A 1 -5.92 4.07 15.32
CA PRO A 1 -4.77 3.47 16.01
C PRO A 1 -4.29 2.24 15.24
N ILE A 2 -3.00 1.95 15.23
CA ILE A 2 -2.45 0.81 14.50
C ILE A 2 -3.02 -0.51 15.03
N ASP A 3 -3.33 -0.55 16.30
CA ASP A 3 -3.88 -1.75 16.97
C ASP A 3 -5.20 -2.24 16.38
N SER A 4 -5.97 -1.36 15.73
CA SER A 4 -7.26 -1.73 15.13
C SER A 4 -7.15 -2.55 13.83
N ILE A 5 -5.96 -2.63 13.26
CA ILE A 5 -5.67 -3.39 12.03
C ILE A 5 -4.79 -4.61 12.29
N LEU A 6 -4.36 -4.81 13.53
CA LEU A 6 -3.51 -5.94 13.92
C LEU A 6 -4.35 -7.08 14.48
N PHE A 7 -4.02 -8.30 14.04
CA PHE A 7 -4.67 -9.54 14.44
C PHE A 7 -3.63 -10.57 14.84
N GLY A 8 -3.91 -11.36 15.88
CA GLY A 8 -3.02 -12.42 16.35
C GLY A 8 -2.83 -12.42 17.87
N ARG A 9 -1.90 -13.24 18.33
CA ARG A 9 -1.52 -13.36 19.75
C ARG A 9 -0.03 -13.09 19.88
N GLY A 10 0.38 -11.85 19.68
CA GLY A 10 1.76 -11.40 19.76
C GLY A 10 1.84 -10.00 20.32
N GLU A 11 3.03 -9.47 20.38
CA GLU A 11 3.30 -8.08 20.75
C GLU A 11 3.72 -7.28 19.53
N LEU A 12 3.40 -5.98 19.50
CA LEU A 12 3.87 -5.07 18.46
C LEU A 12 5.36 -4.80 18.64
N LEU A 13 6.15 -5.80 18.35
CA LEU A 13 7.60 -5.75 18.37
C LEU A 13 8.13 -5.97 16.96
N LEU A 14 8.93 -5.01 16.45
CA LEU A 14 9.53 -5.08 15.13
C LEU A 14 11.04 -5.34 15.17
N HIS A 15 11.66 -5.12 16.34
CA HIS A 15 13.09 -5.30 16.53
C HIS A 15 13.40 -5.43 18.02
N ASP A 16 14.31 -6.31 18.37
CA ASP A 16 14.96 -6.40 19.68
C ASP A 16 16.47 -6.59 19.51
N GLU A 17 17.19 -6.84 20.62
CA GLU A 17 18.64 -7.03 20.60
C GLU A 17 19.08 -8.31 19.87
N VAL A 18 18.16 -9.25 19.65
CA VAL A 18 18.44 -10.58 19.11
C VAL A 18 17.97 -10.73 17.67
N ALA A 19 16.82 -10.18 17.33
CA ALA A 19 16.16 -10.46 16.06
C ALA A 19 15.33 -9.28 15.50
N ASP A 20 15.10 -9.34 14.21
CA ASP A 20 14.14 -8.49 13.50
C ASP A 20 12.85 -9.28 13.26
N TYR A 21 11.70 -8.62 13.50
CA TYR A 21 10.39 -9.25 13.41
C TYR A 21 9.57 -8.68 12.26
N ALA A 22 8.70 -9.54 11.74
CA ALA A 22 7.77 -9.24 10.68
C ALA A 22 6.32 -9.25 11.18
N ILE A 23 5.54 -8.30 10.69
CA ILE A 23 4.09 -8.31 10.72
C ILE A 23 3.61 -8.32 9.27
N PRO A 24 3.37 -9.49 8.68
CA PRO A 24 2.90 -9.62 7.30
C PRO A 24 1.42 -9.26 7.17
N GLY A 25 0.99 -8.92 5.96
CA GLY A 25 -0.43 -8.81 5.62
C GLY A 25 -1.11 -10.18 5.70
N ILE A 26 -2.38 -10.19 6.06
CA ILE A 26 -3.14 -11.43 6.31
C ILE A 26 -3.23 -12.34 5.07
N GLU A 27 -3.39 -11.77 3.89
CA GLU A 27 -3.43 -12.53 2.64
C GLU A 27 -2.04 -13.04 2.26
N LEU A 28 -0.98 -12.27 2.55
CA LEU A 28 0.39 -12.68 2.27
C LEU A 28 0.78 -13.95 3.04
N VAL A 29 0.34 -14.09 4.28
CA VAL A 29 0.53 -15.30 5.09
C VAL A 29 -0.08 -16.53 4.40
N SER A 30 -1.26 -16.37 3.82
CA SER A 30 -1.94 -17.43 3.06
C SER A 30 -1.20 -17.77 1.77
N ILE A 31 -0.70 -16.76 1.04
CA ILE A 31 0.08 -16.94 -0.19
C ILE A 31 1.39 -17.69 0.08
N LEU A 32 2.07 -17.35 1.17
CA LEU A 32 3.33 -17.98 1.57
C LEU A 32 3.13 -19.37 2.17
N GLY A 33 1.88 -19.76 2.50
CA GLY A 33 1.57 -21.02 3.16
C GLY A 33 2.12 -21.12 4.58
N THR A 34 2.49 -19.99 5.18
CA THR A 34 2.96 -19.91 6.57
C THR A 34 1.77 -19.66 7.49
N GLY A 35 1.81 -20.03 8.72
CA GLY A 35 0.79 -19.60 9.70
C GLY A 35 1.03 -18.16 10.15
N ILE A 36 0.10 -17.59 10.92
CA ILE A 36 0.29 -16.28 11.59
C ILE A 36 1.57 -16.32 12.46
N ARG A 37 1.84 -17.46 13.08
CA ARG A 37 3.08 -17.77 13.79
C ARG A 37 3.88 -18.75 12.94
N PHE A 38 4.82 -18.24 12.17
CA PHE A 38 5.79 -19.10 11.50
C PHE A 38 6.99 -19.36 12.42
N LEU A 39 7.45 -20.59 12.43
CA LEU A 39 8.59 -21.04 13.26
C LEU A 39 9.91 -20.82 12.50
N ASP A 40 9.90 -21.09 11.20
CA ASP A 40 11.05 -20.84 10.35
C ASP A 40 11.08 -19.37 9.95
N PRO A 41 12.22 -18.69 10.05
CA PRO A 41 12.30 -17.27 9.67
C PRO A 41 12.02 -17.07 8.18
N LEU A 42 11.34 -15.98 7.86
CA LEU A 42 11.18 -15.55 6.47
C LEU A 42 12.51 -14.99 5.96
N GLU A 43 13.08 -15.60 4.95
CA GLU A 43 14.28 -15.09 4.30
C GLU A 43 13.87 -14.08 3.21
N ILE A 44 14.27 -12.84 3.40
CA ILE A 44 13.97 -11.73 2.49
C ILE A 44 15.20 -11.44 1.63
N TYR A 45 14.98 -11.40 0.32
CA TYR A 45 16.03 -11.09 -0.65
C TYR A 45 15.80 -9.71 -1.25
N ALA A 46 16.85 -8.89 -1.28
CA ALA A 46 16.84 -7.60 -1.96
C ALA A 46 18.02 -7.48 -2.92
N PRO A 47 17.83 -6.91 -4.11
CA PRO A 47 18.94 -6.71 -5.02
C PRO A 47 19.97 -5.74 -4.42
N LYS A 48 21.25 -6.06 -4.57
CA LYS A 48 22.34 -5.18 -4.13
C LYS A 48 22.32 -3.88 -4.92
N ARG A 49 22.53 -2.78 -4.24
CA ARG A 49 22.55 -1.44 -4.85
C ARG A 49 23.66 -1.37 -5.92
N GLY A 50 23.30 -0.98 -7.13
CA GLY A 50 24.23 -0.83 -8.25
C GLY A 50 24.79 -2.13 -8.85
N ALA A 51 24.42 -3.29 -8.33
CA ALA A 51 24.86 -4.56 -8.89
C ALA A 51 24.04 -4.93 -10.12
N LYS A 52 24.71 -5.35 -11.19
CA LYS A 52 24.04 -6.04 -12.29
C LYS A 52 23.82 -7.49 -11.89
N VAL A 53 22.64 -8.02 -12.19
CA VAL A 53 22.35 -9.44 -11.91
C VAL A 53 23.31 -10.32 -12.70
N ASN A 54 24.14 -11.09 -11.99
CA ASN A 54 25.02 -12.07 -12.61
C ASN A 54 24.24 -13.37 -12.83
N MET A 55 23.96 -13.69 -14.09
CA MET A 55 23.22 -14.89 -14.46
C MET A 55 23.95 -16.19 -14.09
N ALA A 56 25.27 -16.16 -13.97
CA ALA A 56 26.07 -17.33 -13.57
C ALA A 56 26.00 -17.59 -12.04
N ASN A 57 25.80 -16.55 -11.24
CA ASN A 57 25.61 -16.65 -9.79
C ASN A 57 24.60 -15.59 -9.32
N PRO A 58 23.32 -15.84 -9.49
CA PRO A 58 22.27 -14.90 -9.11
C PRO A 58 22.32 -14.54 -7.62
N ALA A 59 22.59 -15.49 -6.75
CA ALA A 59 22.62 -15.30 -5.29
C ALA A 59 23.62 -14.22 -4.85
N ALA A 60 24.74 -14.09 -5.52
CA ALA A 60 25.74 -13.06 -5.25
C ALA A 60 25.23 -11.63 -5.51
N SER A 61 24.17 -11.48 -6.28
CA SER A 61 23.56 -10.18 -6.66
C SER A 61 22.50 -9.68 -5.67
N PHE A 62 22.19 -10.50 -4.66
CA PHE A 62 21.17 -10.16 -3.66
C PHE A 62 21.78 -10.08 -2.26
N ASN A 63 21.21 -9.22 -1.43
CA ASN A 63 21.37 -9.29 0.02
C ASN A 63 20.24 -10.15 0.55
N SER A 64 20.49 -10.96 1.56
CA SER A 64 19.44 -11.67 2.30
C SER A 64 19.47 -11.34 3.77
N ALA A 65 18.32 -11.35 4.40
CA ALA A 65 18.18 -11.22 5.84
C ALA A 65 16.91 -11.95 6.31
N ASN A 66 16.91 -12.38 7.55
CA ASN A 66 15.85 -13.17 8.15
C ASN A 66 14.94 -12.31 9.01
N LEU A 67 13.64 -12.55 8.89
CA LEU A 67 12.59 -11.97 9.72
C LEU A 67 11.87 -13.07 10.49
N PHE A 68 11.75 -12.90 11.79
CA PHE A 68 11.02 -13.80 12.67
C PHE A 68 9.56 -13.37 12.82
N SER A 69 8.71 -14.29 13.24
CA SER A 69 7.30 -13.98 13.47
C SER A 69 7.12 -13.18 14.75
N SER A 70 6.44 -12.04 14.68
CA SER A 70 5.94 -11.32 15.85
C SER A 70 4.69 -11.96 16.46
N GLY A 71 4.08 -12.95 15.77
CA GLY A 71 2.78 -13.52 16.13
C GLY A 71 1.59 -12.64 15.80
N LEU A 72 1.82 -11.56 15.04
CA LEU A 72 0.82 -10.64 14.54
C LEU A 72 0.78 -10.62 13.01
N VAL A 73 -0.38 -10.33 12.47
CA VAL A 73 -0.63 -9.99 11.06
C VAL A 73 -1.43 -8.71 11.00
N PHE A 74 -1.35 -7.98 9.91
CA PHE A 74 -2.23 -6.83 9.70
C PHE A 74 -3.25 -7.09 8.61
N ALA A 75 -4.43 -6.47 8.73
CA ALA A 75 -5.47 -6.46 7.72
C ALA A 75 -6.10 -5.07 7.63
N VAL A 76 -6.01 -4.48 6.44
CA VAL A 76 -6.61 -3.18 6.12
C VAL A 76 -7.80 -3.32 5.17
N ASN A 77 -8.18 -4.56 4.83
CA ASN A 77 -9.22 -4.91 3.86
C ASN A 77 -8.98 -4.29 2.47
N GLN A 78 -7.72 -4.23 2.07
CA GLN A 78 -7.28 -3.83 0.75
C GLN A 78 -6.25 -4.83 0.25
N GLN A 79 -6.63 -5.65 -0.73
CA GLN A 79 -5.80 -6.72 -1.29
C GLN A 79 -4.38 -6.27 -1.64
N LYS A 80 -4.23 -5.08 -2.20
CA LYS A 80 -2.92 -4.50 -2.53
C LYS A 80 -1.97 -4.49 -1.34
N TYR A 81 -2.47 -4.17 -0.14
CA TYR A 81 -1.64 -4.10 1.06
C TYR A 81 -1.58 -5.44 1.77
N ASP A 82 -2.72 -6.11 1.92
CA ASP A 82 -2.84 -7.35 2.68
C ASP A 82 -2.10 -8.53 2.02
N ALA A 83 -1.92 -8.49 0.68
CA ALA A 83 -1.23 -9.55 -0.07
C ALA A 83 0.24 -9.26 -0.40
N SER A 84 0.72 -8.01 -0.23
CA SER A 84 2.03 -7.63 -0.79
C SER A 84 2.96 -6.92 0.18
N TYR A 85 2.51 -6.60 1.39
CA TYR A 85 3.32 -5.80 2.32
C TYR A 85 3.65 -6.57 3.59
N ILE A 86 4.84 -6.27 4.13
CA ILE A 86 5.32 -6.71 5.43
C ILE A 86 5.76 -5.47 6.20
N LEU A 87 5.28 -5.31 7.42
CA LEU A 87 5.77 -4.29 8.32
C LEU A 87 6.98 -4.85 9.08
N THR A 88 8.06 -4.10 9.10
CA THR A 88 9.29 -4.44 9.82
C THR A 88 9.98 -3.18 10.33
N SER A 89 11.09 -3.33 11.04
CA SER A 89 11.86 -2.20 11.54
C SER A 89 12.57 -1.44 10.41
N LEU A 90 12.71 -0.12 10.58
CA LEU A 90 13.50 0.69 9.65
C LEU A 90 14.99 0.27 9.64
N GLN A 91 15.49 -0.23 10.77
CA GLN A 91 16.87 -0.72 10.89
C GLN A 91 17.08 -1.96 10.01
N PHE A 92 16.14 -2.92 10.04
CA PHE A 92 16.15 -4.08 9.16
C PHE A 92 16.16 -3.67 7.68
N ALA A 93 15.26 -2.77 7.28
CA ALA A 93 15.17 -2.30 5.90
C ALA A 93 16.47 -1.65 5.44
N ARG A 94 17.07 -0.78 6.26
CA ARG A 94 18.37 -0.15 5.97
C ARG A 94 19.48 -1.17 5.79
N LYS A 95 19.57 -2.14 6.68
CA LYS A 95 20.56 -3.23 6.61
C LYS A 95 20.39 -4.05 5.33
N LEU A 96 19.15 -4.43 4.99
CA LEU A 96 18.84 -5.24 3.82
C LEU A 96 19.15 -4.51 2.51
N PHE A 97 18.74 -3.24 2.40
CA PHE A 97 18.94 -2.42 1.19
C PHE A 97 20.29 -1.69 1.15
N GLN A 98 21.09 -1.79 2.21
CA GLN A 98 22.36 -1.07 2.36
C GLN A 98 22.19 0.45 2.24
N TYR A 99 21.18 0.99 2.94
CA TYR A 99 20.89 2.41 3.06
C TYR A 99 21.30 2.91 4.46
N ASP A 100 21.94 4.07 4.54
CA ASP A 100 22.31 4.68 5.80
C ASP A 100 21.18 5.59 6.31
N THR A 101 20.95 6.69 5.61
CA THR A 101 19.99 7.73 6.00
C THR A 101 18.84 7.89 5.01
N GLU A 102 18.94 7.27 3.84
CA GLU A 102 17.96 7.40 2.79
C GLU A 102 16.63 6.74 3.20
N VAL A 103 15.54 7.32 2.74
CA VAL A 103 14.17 6.80 2.86
C VAL A 103 13.44 6.97 1.55
N SER A 104 12.53 6.05 1.23
CA SER A 104 11.74 6.10 -0.02
C SER A 104 10.65 7.15 0.04
N SER A 105 10.06 7.34 1.22
CA SER A 105 9.00 8.33 1.45
C SER A 105 8.97 8.76 2.92
N VAL A 106 8.44 9.93 3.15
CA VAL A 106 8.16 10.46 4.50
C VAL A 106 6.68 10.84 4.56
N GLU A 107 5.96 10.26 5.50
CA GLU A 107 4.56 10.58 5.73
C GLU A 107 4.43 11.64 6.82
N LEU A 108 3.67 12.70 6.52
CA LEU A 108 3.43 13.80 7.44
C LEU A 108 1.95 13.84 7.81
N LYS A 109 1.66 13.72 9.10
CA LYS A 109 0.32 13.92 9.64
C LYS A 109 0.13 15.37 10.05
N LEU A 110 -0.75 16.08 9.37
CA LEU A 110 -1.10 17.45 9.68
C LEU A 110 -2.18 17.52 10.77
N LYS A 111 -2.25 18.64 11.48
CA LYS A 111 -3.36 18.94 12.39
C LYS A 111 -4.64 19.16 11.56
N SER A 112 -5.80 18.88 12.15
CA SER A 112 -7.10 18.90 11.46
C SER A 112 -7.56 20.27 10.97
N ASP A 113 -7.02 21.35 11.53
CA ASP A 113 -7.37 22.75 11.26
C ASP A 113 -6.52 23.39 10.15
N VAL A 114 -5.60 22.64 9.53
CA VAL A 114 -4.65 23.16 8.57
C VAL A 114 -5.06 22.91 7.13
N ASN A 115 -4.95 23.94 6.28
CA ASN A 115 -5.20 23.79 4.85
C ASN A 115 -4.06 23.02 4.18
N ILE A 116 -4.37 21.80 3.70
CA ILE A 116 -3.42 20.87 3.09
C ILE A 116 -2.72 21.50 1.89
N GLY A 117 -3.48 22.19 1.01
CA GLY A 117 -2.94 22.79 -0.20
C GLY A 117 -1.90 23.88 0.06
N SER A 118 -2.10 24.70 1.11
CA SER A 118 -1.13 25.74 1.49
C SER A 118 0.15 25.16 2.08
N VAL A 119 0.02 24.13 2.92
CA VAL A 119 1.18 23.44 3.51
C VAL A 119 1.97 22.69 2.44
N LYS A 120 1.30 21.99 1.54
CA LYS A 120 1.94 21.32 0.42
C LYS A 120 2.79 22.26 -0.42
N LYS A 121 2.26 23.43 -0.80
CA LYS A 121 3.02 24.45 -1.54
C LYS A 121 4.25 24.92 -0.76
N LYS A 122 4.13 25.15 0.55
CA LYS A 122 5.26 25.55 1.40
C LYS A 122 6.34 24.46 1.48
N ILE A 123 5.94 23.21 1.67
CA ILE A 123 6.87 22.08 1.73
C ILE A 123 7.57 21.92 0.38
N GLN A 124 6.82 21.95 -0.74
CA GLN A 124 7.40 21.85 -2.08
C GLN A 124 8.40 22.97 -2.35
N ALA A 125 8.12 24.20 -1.90
CA ALA A 125 9.04 25.33 -2.05
C ALA A 125 10.33 25.16 -1.23
N ILE A 126 10.27 24.51 -0.08
CA ILE A 126 11.45 24.21 0.77
C ILE A 126 12.29 23.08 0.16
N LEU A 127 11.64 22.02 -0.33
CA LEU A 127 12.32 20.82 -0.81
C LEU A 127 12.85 20.95 -2.26
N GLY A 128 12.30 21.88 -3.04
CA GLY A 128 12.66 22.07 -4.46
C GLY A 128 12.12 20.95 -5.36
N ASP A 129 12.63 20.92 -6.61
CA ASP A 129 12.12 20.03 -7.67
C ASP A 129 12.59 18.58 -7.55
N GLY A 130 13.56 18.30 -6.67
CA GLY A 130 14.07 16.96 -6.44
C GLY A 130 13.13 16.04 -5.65
N PHE A 131 12.08 16.60 -5.06
CA PHE A 131 11.13 15.86 -4.23
C PHE A 131 9.70 16.07 -4.72
N ARG A 132 8.90 15.01 -4.64
CA ARG A 132 7.48 15.06 -4.96
C ARG A 132 6.65 15.08 -3.67
N VAL A 133 5.94 16.18 -3.44
CA VAL A 133 5.00 16.29 -2.33
C VAL A 133 3.60 15.95 -2.83
N GLN A 134 3.03 14.88 -2.33
CA GLN A 134 1.71 14.39 -2.72
C GLN A 134 0.76 14.40 -1.53
N ASP A 135 -0.47 14.76 -1.75
CA ASP A 135 -1.54 14.55 -0.79
C ASP A 135 -2.16 13.16 -0.96
N ARG A 136 -3.08 12.80 -0.06
CA ARG A 136 -3.75 11.49 -0.08
C ARG A 136 -4.52 11.25 -1.39
N TYR A 137 -5.09 12.28 -1.97
CA TYR A 137 -5.85 12.16 -3.23
C TYR A 137 -4.92 11.89 -4.41
N GLU A 138 -3.79 12.57 -4.46
CA GLU A 138 -2.79 12.38 -5.52
C GLU A 138 -2.08 11.02 -5.44
N GLN A 139 -1.94 10.45 -4.25
CA GLN A 139 -1.40 9.10 -4.09
C GLN A 139 -2.36 8.02 -4.60
N GLN A 140 -3.66 8.30 -4.59
CA GLN A 140 -4.72 7.37 -4.98
C GLN A 140 -5.44 7.80 -6.27
N VAL A 141 -4.77 8.54 -7.15
CA VAL A 141 -5.35 9.06 -8.41
C VAL A 141 -6.04 7.96 -9.22
N ASP A 142 -5.44 6.78 -9.31
CA ASP A 142 -6.01 5.68 -10.08
C ASP A 142 -7.35 5.21 -9.49
N THR A 143 -7.45 5.13 -8.17
CA THR A 143 -8.71 4.75 -7.49
C THR A 143 -9.80 5.81 -7.71
N PHE A 144 -9.46 7.10 -7.58
CA PHE A 144 -10.42 8.18 -7.82
C PHE A 144 -10.85 8.25 -9.28
N ARG A 145 -9.94 8.02 -10.23
CA ARG A 145 -10.27 7.97 -11.67
C ARG A 145 -11.24 6.84 -11.99
N ILE A 146 -11.06 5.66 -11.39
CA ILE A 146 -12.00 4.54 -11.54
C ILE A 146 -13.39 4.93 -11.02
N MET A 147 -13.48 5.58 -9.86
CA MET A 147 -14.75 6.06 -9.30
C MET A 147 -15.44 7.11 -10.19
N GLU A 148 -14.67 8.00 -10.84
CA GLU A 148 -15.21 8.99 -11.79
C GLU A 148 -15.77 8.31 -13.04
N ILE A 149 -15.05 7.34 -13.58
CA ILE A 149 -15.50 6.55 -14.74
C ILE A 149 -16.76 5.75 -14.38
N GLU A 150 -16.81 5.13 -13.21
CA GLU A 150 -17.97 4.39 -12.74
C GLU A 150 -19.22 5.27 -12.60
N LYS A 151 -19.07 6.50 -12.09
CA LYS A 151 -20.16 7.49 -12.07
C LYS A 151 -20.62 7.85 -13.46
N LEU A 152 -19.71 8.10 -14.39
CA LEU A 152 -20.05 8.44 -15.78
C LEU A 152 -20.83 7.31 -16.44
N ILE A 153 -20.38 6.07 -16.28
CA ILE A 153 -21.08 4.89 -16.78
C ILE A 153 -22.49 4.79 -16.18
N SER A 154 -22.62 5.00 -14.87
CA SER A 154 -23.92 4.97 -14.18
C SER A 154 -24.88 6.02 -14.71
N TYR A 155 -24.42 7.25 -14.95
CA TYR A 155 -25.24 8.31 -15.57
C TYR A 155 -25.66 7.95 -17.00
N LEU A 156 -24.77 7.34 -17.77
CA LEU A 156 -25.08 6.89 -19.12
C LEU A 156 -26.20 5.84 -19.10
N PHE A 157 -26.09 4.83 -18.26
CA PHE A 157 -27.13 3.81 -18.11
C PHE A 157 -28.47 4.39 -17.65
N LEU A 158 -28.44 5.30 -16.66
CA LEU A 158 -29.66 5.98 -16.19
C LEU A 158 -30.34 6.76 -17.33
N THR A 159 -29.55 7.46 -18.15
CA THR A 159 -30.05 8.20 -19.31
C THR A 159 -30.70 7.27 -20.34
N PHE A 160 -30.11 6.10 -20.62
CA PHE A 160 -30.69 5.09 -21.50
C PHE A 160 -32.02 4.56 -20.97
N ILE A 161 -32.07 4.22 -19.68
CA ILE A 161 -33.30 3.74 -19.04
C ILE A 161 -34.40 4.80 -19.13
N LEU A 162 -34.07 6.06 -18.86
CA LEU A 162 -35.01 7.17 -18.96
C LEU A 162 -35.52 7.36 -20.40
N MET A 163 -34.63 7.28 -21.39
CA MET A 163 -34.98 7.35 -22.80
C MET A 163 -35.98 6.25 -23.20
N ILE A 164 -35.70 5.00 -22.82
CA ILE A 164 -36.61 3.86 -23.07
C ILE A 164 -37.97 4.08 -22.39
N ALA A 165 -37.98 4.58 -21.16
CA ALA A 165 -39.22 4.88 -20.44
C ALA A 165 -40.04 5.97 -21.15
N CYS A 166 -39.39 7.02 -21.63
CA CYS A 166 -40.03 8.07 -22.41
C CYS A 166 -40.65 7.56 -23.72
N PHE A 167 -39.94 6.70 -24.47
CA PHE A 167 -40.49 6.11 -25.70
C PHE A 167 -41.71 5.22 -25.39
N ASN A 168 -41.64 4.42 -24.34
CA ASN A 168 -42.79 3.60 -23.92
C ASN A 168 -43.99 4.45 -23.51
N ALA A 169 -43.77 5.55 -22.77
CA ALA A 169 -44.84 6.46 -22.38
C ALA A 169 -45.50 7.15 -23.59
N VAL A 170 -44.70 7.63 -24.56
CA VAL A 170 -45.20 8.22 -25.80
C VAL A 170 -45.98 7.21 -26.65
N SER A 171 -45.48 5.98 -26.80
CA SER A 171 -46.19 4.93 -27.54
C SER A 171 -47.53 4.59 -26.88
N TYR A 172 -47.61 4.56 -25.57
CA TYR A 172 -48.84 4.29 -24.85
C TYR A 172 -49.89 5.42 -25.05
N THR A 173 -49.46 6.67 -25.04
CA THR A 173 -50.36 7.82 -25.26
C THR A 173 -50.85 7.94 -26.68
N HIS A 174 -50.08 7.45 -27.67
CA HIS A 174 -50.44 7.56 -29.09
C HIS A 174 -51.36 6.40 -29.58
N LEU A 175 -51.44 5.32 -28.83
CA LEU A 175 -52.28 4.14 -29.12
C LEU A 175 -53.69 4.21 -28.50
N ARG A 176 -54.02 5.25 -27.75
CA ARG A 176 -55.32 5.47 -27.14
C ARG A 176 -56.06 6.61 -27.83
#